data_384907a0f6606531acb79918eaf2cd08
#
_entry.id   384907a0f6606531acb79918eaf2cd08
#
_cell.length_a   1.000
_cell.length_b   1.000
_cell.length_c   1.000
_cell.angle_alpha   90.00
_cell.angle_beta   90.00
_cell.angle_gamma   90.00
#
_symmetry.space_group_name_H-M   'P 1'
#
loop_
_entity.id
_entity.type
_entity.pdbx_description
1 polymer ?
#
loop_
_entity_poly.entity_id
_entity_poly.type
_entity_poly.pdbx_seq_one_letter_code
_entity_poly.pdbx_strand_id
1 'polypeptide(L)'
;SVPVVQHSQKERIVDKRVDNDDPRPWGTTHYSTLRHAYREAEHFKTYAGTLRGILEARWERLVDLNRATLDFMREAFEIRTPLVRSSELAVEGAKAELILNLCRAVGAERLLAGFGGSRQYLDVEHFARSGVAVQWHDFTHPEYPQCGPQPFVAGLAALDLLFNCGPASRAVLFGQPA
;
A
#
# COMPACT_ATOMS: atom_id res chain seq x y z
N SER A 1 -7.29 -13.22 -1.97
CA SER A 1 -6.07 -12.81 -2.69
C SER A 1 -6.34 -12.69 -4.18
N VAL A 2 -5.55 -11.89 -4.88
CA VAL A 2 -5.59 -11.81 -6.35
C VAL A 2 -4.90 -13.07 -6.90
N PRO A 3 -5.55 -13.87 -7.76
CA PRO A 3 -4.89 -15.00 -8.41
C PRO A 3 -3.83 -14.50 -9.39
N VAL A 4 -2.69 -15.17 -9.43
CA VAL A 4 -1.59 -14.85 -10.35
C VAL A 4 -1.14 -16.09 -11.08
N VAL A 5 -0.78 -15.91 -12.35
CA VAL A 5 -0.18 -16.99 -13.15
C VAL A 5 1.16 -17.35 -12.52
N GLN A 6 1.31 -18.62 -12.15
CA GLN A 6 2.53 -19.10 -11.50
C GLN A 6 3.50 -19.66 -12.54
N HIS A 7 4.58 -18.92 -12.82
CA HIS A 7 5.68 -19.42 -13.65
C HIS A 7 6.90 -19.79 -12.80
N SER A 8 7.32 -18.92 -11.89
CA SER A 8 8.48 -19.15 -11.03
C SER A 8 8.46 -18.23 -9.81
N GLN A 9 9.00 -18.71 -8.68
CA GLN A 9 9.24 -17.86 -7.51
C GLN A 9 10.34 -16.79 -7.75
N LYS A 10 11.18 -17.01 -8.79
CA LYS A 10 12.26 -16.08 -9.17
C LYS A 10 11.80 -15.01 -10.16
N GLU A 11 10.57 -15.07 -10.65
CA GLU A 11 10.02 -14.07 -11.54
C GLU A 11 9.91 -12.71 -10.84
N ARG A 12 10.32 -11.65 -11.53
CA ARG A 12 10.24 -10.29 -10.99
C ARG A 12 8.78 -9.88 -10.77
N ILE A 13 8.52 -9.09 -9.73
CA ILE A 13 7.17 -8.60 -9.42
C ILE A 13 6.56 -7.82 -10.60
N VAL A 14 7.37 -7.05 -11.33
CA VAL A 14 6.93 -6.28 -12.50
C VAL A 14 6.41 -7.14 -13.64
N ASP A 15 6.84 -8.40 -13.72
CA ASP A 15 6.46 -9.35 -14.77
C ASP A 15 5.27 -10.23 -14.35
N LYS A 16 4.88 -10.21 -13.06
CA LYS A 16 3.76 -11.01 -12.55
C LYS A 16 2.45 -10.65 -13.23
N ARG A 17 1.78 -11.67 -13.79
CA ARG A 17 0.50 -11.53 -14.48
C ARG A 17 -0.65 -11.97 -13.58
N VAL A 18 -1.75 -11.24 -13.66
CA VAL A 18 -3.02 -11.65 -13.02
C VAL A 18 -3.59 -12.83 -13.81
N ASP A 19 -4.02 -13.86 -13.08
CA ASP A 19 -4.75 -14.98 -13.67
C ASP A 19 -6.22 -14.57 -13.88
N ASN A 20 -6.51 -14.15 -15.10
CA ASN A 20 -7.86 -13.74 -15.49
C ASN A 20 -8.74 -14.92 -15.91
N ASP A 21 -8.17 -16.09 -16.03
CA ASP A 21 -8.85 -17.33 -16.44
C ASP A 21 -9.22 -18.20 -15.22
N ASP A 22 -8.82 -17.77 -14.00
CA ASP A 22 -9.31 -18.39 -12.75
C ASP A 22 -10.85 -18.29 -12.71
N PRO A 23 -11.55 -19.42 -12.57
CA PRO A 23 -13.01 -19.45 -12.57
C PRO A 23 -13.63 -18.70 -11.39
N ARG A 24 -12.85 -18.32 -10.41
CA ARG A 24 -13.30 -17.53 -9.27
C ARG A 24 -13.25 -16.04 -9.64
N PRO A 25 -14.37 -15.34 -9.60
CA PRO A 25 -14.42 -13.89 -9.89
C PRO A 25 -13.82 -13.11 -8.70
N TRP A 26 -12.50 -13.13 -8.58
CA TRP A 26 -11.80 -12.58 -7.41
C TRP A 26 -12.16 -11.11 -7.13
N GLY A 27 -12.26 -10.28 -8.17
CA GLY A 27 -12.58 -8.87 -8.03
C GLY A 27 -13.98 -8.64 -7.46
N THR A 28 -14.98 -9.31 -8.03
CA THR A 28 -16.37 -9.27 -7.54
C THR A 28 -16.47 -9.84 -6.13
N THR A 29 -15.73 -10.91 -5.82
CA THR A 29 -15.69 -11.51 -4.47
C THR A 29 -15.08 -10.53 -3.47
N HIS A 30 -13.96 -9.89 -3.80
CA HIS A 30 -13.34 -8.86 -2.94
C HIS A 30 -14.29 -7.71 -2.69
N TYR A 31 -14.89 -7.17 -3.75
CA TYR A 31 -15.84 -6.07 -3.59
C TYR A 31 -17.05 -6.46 -2.75
N SER A 32 -17.63 -7.66 -2.96
CA SER A 32 -18.72 -8.18 -2.15
C SER A 32 -18.37 -8.29 -0.69
N THR A 33 -17.17 -8.77 -0.37
CA THR A 33 -16.66 -8.88 1.00
C THR A 33 -16.55 -7.50 1.65
N LEU A 34 -15.94 -6.54 0.96
CA LEU A 34 -15.83 -5.16 1.44
C LEU A 34 -17.21 -4.51 1.63
N ARG A 35 -18.11 -4.68 0.66
CA ARG A 35 -19.47 -4.18 0.76
C ARG A 35 -20.22 -4.78 1.96
N HIS A 36 -20.05 -6.07 2.22
CA HIS A 36 -20.69 -6.71 3.36
C HIS A 36 -20.16 -6.14 4.68
N ALA A 37 -18.86 -5.93 4.80
CA ALA A 37 -18.22 -5.41 6.00
C ALA A 37 -18.52 -3.92 6.26
N TYR A 38 -18.58 -3.10 5.19
CA TYR A 38 -18.55 -1.63 5.30
C TYR A 38 -19.79 -0.91 4.77
N ARG A 39 -20.86 -1.60 4.40
CA ARG A 39 -22.07 -0.95 3.86
C ARG A 39 -22.71 0.07 4.81
N GLU A 40 -22.51 -0.09 6.11
CA GLU A 40 -23.01 0.81 7.16
C GLU A 40 -22.01 1.92 7.51
N ALA A 41 -20.77 1.88 7.00
CA ALA A 41 -19.80 2.93 7.21
C ALA A 41 -20.21 4.19 6.44
N GLU A 42 -20.13 5.34 7.11
CA GLU A 42 -20.68 6.63 6.66
C GLU A 42 -20.23 7.00 5.24
N HIS A 43 -18.96 6.79 4.94
CA HIS A 43 -18.37 7.20 3.67
C HIS A 43 -18.17 6.06 2.66
N PHE A 44 -18.63 4.84 2.95
CA PHE A 44 -18.48 3.70 2.05
C PHE A 44 -19.00 4.01 0.64
N LYS A 45 -20.20 4.60 0.53
CA LYS A 45 -20.82 4.89 -0.77
C LYS A 45 -20.03 5.87 -1.61
N THR A 46 -19.30 6.78 -1.00
CA THR A 46 -18.47 7.78 -1.67
C THR A 46 -17.34 7.13 -2.46
N TYR A 47 -16.71 6.10 -1.89
CA TYR A 47 -15.52 5.47 -2.45
C TYR A 47 -15.77 4.13 -3.14
N ALA A 48 -16.91 3.50 -2.84
CA ALA A 48 -17.22 2.15 -3.28
C ALA A 48 -17.24 1.99 -4.80
N GLY A 49 -17.73 2.99 -5.54
CA GLY A 49 -17.82 2.95 -7.01
C GLY A 49 -16.45 2.87 -7.68
N THR A 50 -15.53 3.75 -7.29
CA THR A 50 -14.16 3.77 -7.80
C THR A 50 -13.41 2.48 -7.45
N LEU A 51 -13.50 2.05 -6.19
CA LEU A 51 -12.86 0.82 -5.75
C LEU A 51 -13.40 -0.41 -6.48
N ARG A 52 -14.71 -0.47 -6.70
CA ARG A 52 -15.34 -1.52 -7.50
C ARG A 52 -14.79 -1.54 -8.92
N GLY A 53 -14.71 -0.38 -9.56
CA GLY A 53 -14.15 -0.27 -10.90
C GLY A 53 -12.72 -0.81 -11.00
N ILE A 54 -11.89 -0.53 -10.00
CA ILE A 54 -10.51 -1.06 -9.93
C ILE A 54 -10.51 -2.59 -9.74
N LEU A 55 -11.31 -3.10 -8.80
CA LEU A 55 -11.31 -4.52 -8.45
C LEU A 55 -11.91 -5.41 -9.56
N GLU A 56 -12.93 -4.92 -10.26
CA GLU A 56 -13.65 -5.67 -11.31
C GLU A 56 -13.06 -5.46 -12.71
N ALA A 57 -12.09 -4.56 -12.88
CA ALA A 57 -11.39 -4.38 -14.14
C ALA A 57 -10.50 -5.59 -14.49
N ARG A 58 -10.32 -5.83 -15.78
CA ARG A 58 -9.39 -6.86 -16.27
C ARG A 58 -7.97 -6.31 -16.28
N TRP A 59 -7.12 -6.83 -15.44
CA TRP A 59 -5.72 -6.45 -15.33
C TRP A 59 -4.82 -7.51 -15.95
N GLU A 60 -3.84 -7.10 -16.76
CA GLU A 60 -2.82 -8.01 -17.24
C GLU A 60 -1.72 -8.23 -16.22
N ARG A 61 -1.20 -7.16 -15.64
CA ARG A 61 -0.08 -7.20 -14.70
C ARG A 61 -0.52 -6.88 -13.29
N LEU A 62 0.00 -7.64 -12.34
CA LEU A 62 -0.26 -7.38 -10.92
C LEU A 62 0.23 -6.00 -10.48
N VAL A 63 1.35 -5.53 -11.03
CA VAL A 63 1.90 -4.22 -10.70
C VAL A 63 0.98 -3.06 -11.10
N ASP A 64 0.23 -3.21 -12.18
CA ASP A 64 -0.69 -2.17 -12.64
C ASP A 64 -1.96 -2.11 -11.78
N LEU A 65 -2.48 -3.26 -11.35
CA LEU A 65 -3.54 -3.33 -10.34
C LEU A 65 -3.09 -2.70 -9.01
N ASN A 66 -1.90 -3.08 -8.53
CA ASN A 66 -1.35 -2.53 -7.30
C ASN A 66 -1.16 -1.01 -7.41
N ARG A 67 -0.72 -0.52 -8.56
CA ARG A 67 -0.57 0.90 -8.80
C ARG A 67 -1.91 1.63 -8.78
N ALA A 68 -2.92 1.11 -9.46
CA ALA A 68 -4.27 1.71 -9.46
C ALA A 68 -4.86 1.76 -8.04
N THR A 69 -4.69 0.70 -7.26
CA THR A 69 -5.13 0.67 -5.86
C THR A 69 -4.38 1.68 -5.00
N LEU A 70 -3.05 1.80 -5.19
CA LEU A 70 -2.24 2.77 -4.47
C LEU A 70 -2.61 4.21 -4.85
N ASP A 71 -2.81 4.51 -6.14
CA ASP A 71 -3.19 5.84 -6.59
C ASP A 71 -4.58 6.23 -6.08
N PHE A 72 -5.54 5.30 -6.05
CA PHE A 72 -6.84 5.51 -5.40
C PHE A 72 -6.68 5.91 -3.92
N MET A 73 -5.86 5.18 -3.16
CA MET A 73 -5.63 5.49 -1.75
C MET A 73 -4.92 6.84 -1.59
N ARG A 74 -3.91 7.12 -2.40
CA ARG A 74 -3.18 8.39 -2.37
C ARG A 74 -4.09 9.58 -2.65
N GLU A 75 -4.97 9.45 -3.63
CA GLU A 75 -5.96 10.48 -3.96
C GLU A 75 -6.94 10.70 -2.80
N ALA A 76 -7.50 9.61 -2.27
CA ALA A 76 -8.47 9.67 -1.17
C ALA A 76 -7.87 10.26 0.11
N PHE A 77 -6.58 10.04 0.38
CA PHE A 77 -5.84 10.61 1.52
C PHE A 77 -5.10 11.90 1.19
N GLU A 78 -5.27 12.45 0.00
CA GLU A 78 -4.58 13.67 -0.48
C GLU A 78 -3.05 13.60 -0.35
N ILE A 79 -2.46 12.42 -0.58
CA ILE A 79 -1.01 12.20 -0.53
C ILE A 79 -0.41 12.56 -1.89
N ARG A 80 0.34 13.66 -1.94
CA ARG A 80 0.93 14.21 -3.16
C ARG A 80 2.42 13.87 -3.34
N THR A 81 2.99 13.07 -2.46
CA THR A 81 4.39 12.64 -2.56
C THR A 81 4.64 11.96 -3.90
N PRO A 82 5.67 12.38 -4.68
CA PRO A 82 5.98 11.75 -5.95
C PRO A 82 6.27 10.26 -5.80
N LEU A 83 5.85 9.47 -6.77
CA LEU A 83 6.14 8.04 -6.85
C LEU A 83 7.05 7.76 -8.04
N VAL A 84 8.12 7.03 -7.78
CA VAL A 84 9.04 6.53 -8.81
C VAL A 84 9.04 5.00 -8.73
N ARG A 85 8.96 4.33 -9.87
CA ARG A 85 9.10 2.86 -9.92
C ARG A 85 10.58 2.49 -9.90
N SER A 86 10.98 1.59 -9.02
CA SER A 86 12.36 1.09 -8.99
C SER A 86 12.78 0.43 -10.32
N SER A 87 11.83 -0.14 -11.06
CA SER A 87 12.07 -0.71 -12.40
C SER A 87 12.35 0.33 -13.49
N GLU A 88 12.10 1.61 -13.24
CA GLU A 88 12.39 2.73 -14.15
C GLU A 88 13.76 3.37 -13.83
N LEU A 89 14.35 2.98 -12.71
CA LEU A 89 15.70 3.42 -12.31
C LEU A 89 16.72 2.38 -12.77
N ALA A 90 17.77 2.84 -13.42
CA ALA A 90 18.90 1.99 -13.83
C ALA A 90 19.79 1.67 -12.62
N VAL A 91 19.24 0.92 -11.66
CA VAL A 91 19.89 0.59 -10.38
C VAL A 91 20.06 -0.91 -10.26
N GLU A 92 21.29 -1.31 -9.95
CA GLU A 92 21.66 -2.69 -9.66
C GLU A 92 21.93 -2.90 -8.18
N GLY A 93 22.03 -4.17 -7.77
CA GLY A 93 22.31 -4.58 -6.40
C GLY A 93 21.30 -5.59 -5.86
N ALA A 94 21.52 -6.01 -4.63
CA ALA A 94 20.63 -6.93 -3.93
C ALA A 94 20.48 -6.52 -2.47
N LYS A 95 19.34 -6.86 -1.86
CA LYS A 95 19.09 -6.62 -0.43
C LYS A 95 19.33 -5.15 -0.03
N ALA A 96 20.13 -4.93 1.01
CA ALA A 96 20.43 -3.59 1.55
C ALA A 96 21.14 -2.69 0.54
N GLU A 97 22.05 -3.24 -0.28
CA GLU A 97 22.78 -2.49 -1.29
C GLU A 97 21.85 -1.95 -2.38
N LEU A 98 20.89 -2.73 -2.82
CA LEU A 98 19.85 -2.25 -3.76
C LEU A 98 19.07 -1.07 -3.16
N ILE A 99 18.69 -1.15 -1.88
CA ILE A 99 17.96 -0.06 -1.21
C ILE A 99 18.81 1.20 -1.14
N LEU A 100 20.09 1.08 -0.78
CA LEU A 100 21.02 2.20 -0.73
C LEU A 100 21.19 2.86 -2.11
N ASN A 101 21.35 2.05 -3.15
CA ASN A 101 21.50 2.54 -4.51
C ASN A 101 20.22 3.21 -5.04
N LEU A 102 19.03 2.70 -4.66
CA LEU A 102 17.77 3.38 -4.95
C LEU A 102 17.68 4.73 -4.24
N CYS A 103 18.08 4.82 -2.96
CA CYS A 103 18.12 6.09 -2.24
C CYS A 103 19.02 7.11 -2.96
N ARG A 104 20.21 6.69 -3.39
CA ARG A 104 21.14 7.53 -4.14
C ARG A 104 20.58 7.98 -5.48
N ALA A 105 19.95 7.07 -6.22
CA ALA A 105 19.37 7.37 -7.53
C ALA A 105 18.27 8.44 -7.48
N VAL A 106 17.54 8.53 -6.35
CA VAL A 106 16.51 9.56 -6.16
C VAL A 106 16.98 10.74 -5.31
N GLY A 107 18.26 10.80 -4.96
CA GLY A 107 18.84 11.88 -4.14
C GLY A 107 18.31 11.90 -2.70
N ALA A 108 17.92 10.75 -2.16
CA ALA A 108 17.38 10.68 -0.80
C ALA A 108 18.50 10.74 0.24
N GLU A 109 18.41 11.66 1.18
CA GLU A 109 19.28 11.78 2.35
C GLU A 109 18.79 10.94 3.54
N ARG A 110 17.54 10.44 3.46
CA ARG A 110 16.91 9.67 4.54
C ARG A 110 16.07 8.53 4.00
N LEU A 111 16.27 7.35 4.55
CA LEU A 111 15.45 6.17 4.33
C LEU A 111 14.48 5.98 5.49
N LEU A 112 13.18 6.02 5.23
CA LEU A 112 12.18 5.57 6.19
C LEU A 112 12.03 4.05 6.08
N ALA A 113 12.44 3.33 7.12
CA ALA A 113 12.44 1.87 7.17
C ALA A 113 11.39 1.35 8.17
N GLY A 114 10.66 0.31 7.78
CA GLY A 114 9.69 -0.35 8.67
C GLY A 114 10.34 -1.19 9.76
N PHE A 115 9.58 -1.44 10.84
CA PHE A 115 10.05 -2.26 11.98
C PHE A 115 10.16 -3.77 11.70
N GLY A 116 9.73 -4.25 10.54
CA GLY A 116 9.73 -5.67 10.19
C GLY A 116 11.14 -6.24 9.89
N GLY A 117 11.22 -7.12 8.90
CA GLY A 117 12.47 -7.78 8.49
C GLY A 117 13.63 -6.85 8.14
N SER A 118 13.36 -5.56 7.86
CA SER A 118 14.39 -4.56 7.53
C SER A 118 15.45 -4.41 8.61
N ARG A 119 15.10 -4.56 9.88
CA ARG A 119 16.07 -4.49 10.99
C ARG A 119 17.15 -5.58 10.93
N GLN A 120 16.87 -6.70 10.27
CA GLN A 120 17.79 -7.84 10.25
C GLN A 120 18.89 -7.69 9.19
N TYR A 121 18.68 -6.85 8.17
CA TYR A 121 19.60 -6.74 7.03
C TYR A 121 20.06 -5.32 6.69
N LEU A 122 19.51 -4.27 7.33
CA LEU A 122 19.99 -2.90 7.13
C LEU A 122 21.15 -2.62 8.09
N ASP A 123 22.33 -2.39 7.52
CA ASP A 123 23.49 -1.84 8.24
C ASP A 123 23.38 -0.32 8.31
N VAL A 124 22.87 0.19 9.44
CA VAL A 124 22.63 1.62 9.66
C VAL A 124 23.91 2.45 9.53
N GLU A 125 25.05 1.91 10.01
CA GLU A 125 26.34 2.62 9.92
C GLU A 125 26.83 2.70 8.47
N HIS A 126 26.66 1.64 7.69
CA HIS A 126 27.00 1.64 6.27
C HIS A 126 26.16 2.67 5.51
N PHE A 127 24.85 2.75 5.78
CA PHE A 127 23.99 3.77 5.19
C PHE A 127 24.41 5.19 5.58
N ALA A 128 24.70 5.43 6.86
CA ALA A 128 25.14 6.74 7.34
C ALA A 128 26.47 7.18 6.69
N ARG A 129 27.46 6.28 6.63
CA ARG A 129 28.74 6.56 5.91
C ARG A 129 28.52 6.84 4.42
N SER A 130 27.43 6.36 3.87
CA SER A 130 27.05 6.56 2.46
C SER A 130 26.18 7.80 2.24
N GLY A 131 25.95 8.61 3.28
CA GLY A 131 25.19 9.85 3.20
C GLY A 131 23.66 9.66 3.31
N VAL A 132 23.19 8.48 3.70
CA VAL A 132 21.75 8.20 3.87
C VAL A 132 21.46 7.82 5.31
N ALA A 133 20.73 8.66 6.04
CA ALA A 133 20.28 8.34 7.40
C ALA A 133 19.13 7.34 7.38
N VAL A 134 19.19 6.29 8.19
CA VAL A 134 18.07 5.36 8.37
C VAL A 134 17.19 5.84 9.52
N GLN A 135 15.93 6.12 9.21
CA GLN A 135 14.91 6.44 10.20
C GLN A 135 13.92 5.27 10.30
N TRP A 136 13.73 4.75 11.48
CA TRP A 136 12.73 3.71 11.71
C TRP A 136 11.34 4.34 11.81
N HIS A 137 10.38 3.72 11.13
CA HIS A 137 9.00 4.16 11.17
C HIS A 137 8.39 3.77 12.53
N ASP A 138 8.08 4.77 13.33
CA ASP A 138 7.37 4.61 14.61
C ASP A 138 5.92 5.10 14.40
N PHE A 139 5.02 4.16 14.16
CA PHE A 139 3.61 4.46 13.89
C PHE A 139 2.73 3.93 15.00
N THR A 140 2.05 4.85 15.67
CA THR A 140 0.96 4.51 16.59
C THR A 140 -0.36 4.61 15.83
N HIS A 141 -1.10 3.52 15.82
CA HIS A 141 -2.38 3.46 15.13
C HIS A 141 -3.37 4.41 15.81
N PRO A 142 -3.95 5.41 15.11
CA PRO A 142 -4.93 6.31 15.69
C PRO A 142 -6.23 5.57 15.97
N GLU A 143 -6.93 5.96 17.02
CA GLU A 143 -8.30 5.53 17.26
C GLU A 143 -9.27 6.46 16.53
N TYR A 144 -10.28 5.88 15.90
CA TYR A 144 -11.35 6.58 15.18
C TYR A 144 -12.65 5.78 15.24
N PRO A 145 -13.82 6.41 15.00
CA PRO A 145 -15.08 5.70 14.94
C PRO A 145 -15.07 4.62 13.84
N GLN A 146 -15.39 3.41 14.20
CA GLN A 146 -15.57 2.29 13.26
C GLN A 146 -17.04 1.88 13.22
N CYS A 147 -17.54 1.53 12.03
CA CYS A 147 -18.89 1.01 11.90
C CYS A 147 -19.04 -0.37 12.58
N GLY A 148 -20.19 -0.58 13.21
CA GLY A 148 -20.51 -1.84 13.89
C GLY A 148 -20.49 -1.74 15.41
N PRO A 149 -21.01 -2.75 16.10
CA PRO A 149 -21.20 -2.74 17.55
C PRO A 149 -19.94 -3.15 18.35
N GLN A 150 -18.86 -3.51 17.67
CA GLN A 150 -17.64 -4.01 18.32
C GLN A 150 -16.78 -2.83 18.83
N PRO A 151 -15.94 -3.05 19.87
CA PRO A 151 -14.94 -2.08 20.26
C PRO A 151 -13.95 -1.86 19.11
N PHE A 152 -13.24 -0.72 19.17
CA PHE A 152 -12.22 -0.37 18.17
C PHE A 152 -11.20 -1.50 17.94
N VAL A 153 -10.96 -1.80 16.67
CA VAL A 153 -9.98 -2.81 16.23
C VAL A 153 -8.82 -2.08 15.52
N ALA A 154 -7.67 -2.05 16.17
CA ALA A 154 -6.46 -1.48 15.58
C ALA A 154 -5.86 -2.38 14.49
N GLY A 155 -5.02 -1.79 13.62
CA GLY A 155 -4.25 -2.54 12.61
C GLY A 155 -5.04 -3.00 11.40
N LEU A 156 -6.25 -2.50 11.19
CA LEU A 156 -7.01 -2.73 9.96
C LEU A 156 -6.38 -1.97 8.77
N ALA A 157 -6.78 -2.35 7.58
CA ALA A 157 -6.33 -1.68 6.35
C ALA A 157 -6.77 -0.20 6.33
N ALA A 158 -6.00 0.67 5.68
CA ALA A 158 -6.35 2.09 5.53
C ALA A 158 -7.73 2.34 4.87
N LEU A 159 -8.28 1.34 4.17
CA LEU A 159 -9.66 1.37 3.69
C LEU A 159 -10.69 1.46 4.82
N ASP A 160 -10.42 0.85 5.98
CA ASP A 160 -11.29 0.95 7.15
C ASP A 160 -11.41 2.40 7.63
N LEU A 161 -10.28 3.07 7.80
CA LEU A 161 -10.25 4.49 8.14
C LEU A 161 -10.99 5.33 7.08
N LEU A 162 -10.72 5.08 5.79
CA LEU A 162 -11.32 5.82 4.70
C LEU A 162 -12.85 5.68 4.66
N PHE A 163 -13.37 4.48 4.87
CA PHE A 163 -14.82 4.25 4.84
C PHE A 163 -15.54 4.81 6.07
N ASN A 164 -14.88 4.85 7.21
CA ASN A 164 -15.46 5.37 8.44
C ASN A 164 -15.30 6.89 8.60
N CYS A 165 -14.17 7.46 8.18
CA CYS A 165 -13.85 8.88 8.41
C CYS A 165 -13.84 9.74 7.13
N GLY A 166 -13.88 9.13 5.95
CA GLY A 166 -13.96 9.83 4.68
C GLY A 166 -12.89 10.92 4.49
N PRO A 167 -13.27 12.16 4.17
CA PRO A 167 -12.34 13.26 3.99
C PRO A 167 -11.49 13.59 5.24
N ALA A 168 -11.98 13.27 6.44
CA ALA A 168 -11.23 13.48 7.69
C ALA A 168 -10.10 12.46 7.89
N SER A 169 -10.04 11.39 7.09
CA SER A 169 -9.07 10.30 7.25
C SER A 169 -7.62 10.78 7.27
N ARG A 170 -7.28 11.78 6.45
CA ARG A 170 -5.94 12.38 6.46
C ARG A 170 -5.62 13.04 7.80
N ALA A 171 -6.54 13.86 8.33
CA ALA A 171 -6.35 14.54 9.60
C ALA A 171 -6.17 13.54 10.75
N VAL A 172 -6.98 12.49 10.77
CA VAL A 172 -6.87 11.39 11.76
C VAL A 172 -5.49 10.73 11.69
N LEU A 173 -4.98 10.41 10.50
CA LEU A 173 -3.64 9.83 10.35
C LEU A 173 -2.52 10.71 10.89
N PHE A 174 -2.65 12.03 10.82
CA PHE A 174 -1.66 12.99 11.30
C PHE A 174 -1.91 13.44 12.73
N GLY A 175 -2.84 12.79 13.48
CA GLY A 175 -3.16 13.13 14.87
C GLY A 175 -3.82 14.51 15.03
N GLN A 176 -4.44 15.03 13.96
CA GLN A 176 -5.23 16.26 14.02
C GLN A 176 -6.68 15.88 14.39
N PRO A 177 -7.38 16.69 15.16
CA PRO A 177 -8.80 16.44 15.41
C PRO A 177 -9.57 16.46 14.09
N ALA A 178 -10.50 15.50 13.96
CA ALA A 178 -11.39 15.37 12.81
C ALA A 178 -12.42 16.53 12.78
#